data_7a049f70418d59a228ef65c2b96192b5
#
_entry.id   7a049f70418d59a228ef65c2b96192b5
#
_cell.length_a   1.000
_cell.length_b   1.000
_cell.length_c   1.000
_cell.angle_alpha   90.00
_cell.angle_beta   90.00
_cell.angle_gamma   90.00
#
_symmetry.space_group_name_H-M   'P 1'
#
loop_
_entity.id
_entity.type
_entity.pdbx_description
1 polymer ?
#
loop_
_entity_poly.entity_id
_entity_poly.type
_entity_poly.pdbx_seq_one_letter_code
_entity_poly.pdbx_strand_id
1 'polypeptide(L)'
;MPRGAKAGEERAGVPLTNLDQPLFDGAGATKRDLVDYLDAVHDRIVPALRDRPLSVVRVRPGQPPFMQKNLPGYAPDWIATAEVWADRSRRMLTYGLCNDRRTLLWFANQRSVEFHPTLTTAGEWAYPTHLILDLDPPPGGAFRSAAQTALLVREVLTSCGMAGAVKTSGAKGAHVFVPLTGDADHADVAAATRAIAARAERLDPALATTAFIVEQRDGKVFLDSTRAGGATVVAPYSPRLRPGLPVSFPLAWERLEAAVPTDYTIGTVPSLLGDGDPWAALMPPPQRLDSGLVEQGHGIPIARVVAMHEGKRRAAERRRREAREPDGGPG
;
A
#
# COMPACT_ATOMS: atom_id res chain seq x y z
N MET A 1 -2.90 -16.77 -48.45
CA MET A 1 -1.97 -15.70 -48.09
C MET A 1 -1.93 -15.63 -46.55
N PRO A 2 -0.87 -16.03 -45.89
CA PRO A 2 -0.76 -15.86 -44.43
C PRO A 2 -0.67 -14.37 -44.17
N ARG A 3 -1.54 -13.89 -43.26
CA ARG A 3 -1.49 -12.52 -42.76
C ARG A 3 -0.14 -12.32 -42.05
N GLY A 4 0.70 -11.42 -42.62
CA GLY A 4 1.99 -11.07 -42.02
C GLY A 4 1.80 -10.70 -40.56
N ALA A 5 2.49 -11.40 -39.67
CA ALA A 5 2.55 -11.06 -38.25
C ALA A 5 3.12 -9.63 -38.19
N LYS A 6 2.33 -8.68 -37.68
CA LYS A 6 2.86 -7.37 -37.28
C LYS A 6 4.03 -7.66 -36.35
N ALA A 7 5.21 -7.13 -36.66
CA ALA A 7 6.34 -7.18 -35.74
C ALA A 7 5.86 -6.66 -34.41
N GLY A 8 5.92 -7.50 -33.37
CA GLY A 8 5.46 -7.13 -32.02
C GLY A 8 6.34 -6.00 -31.49
N GLU A 9 5.76 -5.03 -30.83
CA GLU A 9 6.51 -3.98 -30.11
C GLU A 9 7.32 -4.65 -29.00
N GLU A 10 8.58 -4.26 -28.86
CA GLU A 10 9.48 -4.73 -27.81
C GLU A 10 10.11 -3.55 -27.08
N ARG A 11 10.19 -3.62 -25.74
CA ARG A 11 10.89 -2.64 -24.92
C ARG A 11 11.75 -3.34 -23.87
N ALA A 12 12.97 -2.90 -23.73
CA ALA A 12 13.96 -3.48 -22.81
C ALA A 12 14.06 -5.02 -22.91
N GLY A 13 13.91 -5.60 -24.10
CA GLY A 13 13.93 -7.05 -24.30
C GLY A 13 12.65 -7.78 -23.84
N VAL A 14 11.54 -7.05 -23.66
CA VAL A 14 10.22 -7.62 -23.34
C VAL A 14 9.30 -7.47 -24.54
N PRO A 15 8.85 -8.57 -25.18
CA PRO A 15 7.85 -8.50 -26.22
C PRO A 15 6.50 -8.10 -25.64
N LEU A 16 5.93 -7.02 -26.15
CA LEU A 16 4.66 -6.46 -25.68
C LEU A 16 3.52 -6.97 -26.55
N THR A 17 2.42 -7.36 -25.90
CA THR A 17 1.28 -7.96 -26.58
C THR A 17 -0.02 -7.27 -26.24
N ASN A 18 -0.99 -7.28 -27.17
CA ASN A 18 -2.36 -6.80 -26.91
C ASN A 18 -2.43 -5.38 -26.33
N LEU A 19 -1.55 -4.49 -26.77
CA LEU A 19 -1.40 -3.14 -26.21
C LEU A 19 -2.66 -2.28 -26.34
N ASP A 20 -3.41 -2.45 -27.43
CA ASP A 20 -4.59 -1.62 -27.74
C ASP A 20 -5.88 -2.12 -27.03
N GLN A 21 -5.77 -3.20 -26.23
CA GLN A 21 -6.90 -3.68 -25.46
C GLN A 21 -7.22 -2.75 -24.27
N PRO A 22 -8.50 -2.49 -23.99
CA PRO A 22 -8.91 -1.80 -22.76
C PRO A 22 -8.30 -2.47 -21.51
N LEU A 23 -7.88 -1.68 -20.55
CA LEU A 23 -7.20 -2.22 -19.37
C LEU A 23 -8.20 -2.92 -18.44
N PHE A 24 -9.30 -2.24 -18.10
CA PHE A 24 -10.47 -2.77 -17.39
C PHE A 24 -11.65 -1.82 -17.61
N ASP A 25 -12.85 -2.24 -17.26
CA ASP A 25 -14.07 -1.44 -17.43
C ASP A 25 -14.03 -0.19 -16.55
N GLY A 26 -14.19 0.98 -17.17
CA GLY A 26 -14.11 2.28 -16.51
C GLY A 26 -12.68 2.83 -16.31
N ALA A 27 -11.64 2.13 -16.77
CA ALA A 27 -10.26 2.63 -16.71
C ALA A 27 -10.07 3.93 -17.52
N GLY A 28 -10.76 4.03 -18.67
CA GLY A 28 -10.52 5.11 -19.63
C GLY A 28 -9.14 5.02 -20.30
N ALA A 29 -8.47 3.87 -20.20
CA ALA A 29 -7.12 3.63 -20.68
C ALA A 29 -6.95 2.21 -21.21
N THR A 30 -5.98 2.05 -22.10
CA THR A 30 -5.56 0.78 -22.69
C THR A 30 -4.37 0.17 -21.93
N LYS A 31 -4.00 -1.04 -22.29
CA LYS A 31 -2.76 -1.64 -21.79
C LYS A 31 -1.53 -0.85 -22.26
N ARG A 32 -1.58 -0.21 -23.43
CA ARG A 32 -0.53 0.68 -23.93
C ARG A 32 -0.28 1.81 -22.98
N ASP A 33 -1.33 2.50 -22.55
CA ASP A 33 -1.22 3.63 -21.63
C ASP A 33 -0.57 3.24 -20.30
N LEU A 34 -0.89 2.04 -19.77
CA LEU A 34 -0.23 1.51 -18.57
C LEU A 34 1.25 1.24 -18.80
N VAL A 35 1.60 0.61 -19.92
CA VAL A 35 3.00 0.30 -20.29
C VAL A 35 3.78 1.58 -20.49
N ASP A 36 3.24 2.54 -21.25
CA ASP A 36 3.87 3.84 -21.52
C ASP A 36 4.13 4.61 -20.23
N TYR A 37 3.15 4.62 -19.32
CA TYR A 37 3.28 5.25 -18.02
C TYR A 37 4.41 4.60 -17.18
N LEU A 38 4.36 3.27 -17.00
CA LEU A 38 5.35 2.56 -16.18
C LEU A 38 6.76 2.66 -16.79
N ASP A 39 6.84 2.70 -18.11
CA ASP A 39 8.09 2.95 -18.81
C ASP A 39 8.62 4.36 -18.57
N ALA A 40 7.75 5.37 -18.57
CA ALA A 40 8.13 6.76 -18.32
C ALA A 40 8.59 7.03 -16.87
N VAL A 41 8.10 6.26 -15.89
CA VAL A 41 8.42 6.46 -14.46
C VAL A 41 9.34 5.37 -13.89
N HIS A 42 9.93 4.53 -14.72
CA HIS A 42 10.67 3.34 -14.26
C HIS A 42 11.85 3.69 -13.35
N ASP A 43 12.56 4.77 -13.63
CA ASP A 43 13.71 5.25 -12.85
C ASP A 43 13.33 5.77 -11.45
N ARG A 44 12.04 6.03 -11.20
CA ARG A 44 11.47 6.51 -9.94
C ARG A 44 10.77 5.43 -9.14
N ILE A 45 10.00 4.56 -9.80
CA ILE A 45 9.26 3.49 -9.12
C ILE A 45 10.19 2.30 -8.76
N VAL A 46 11.12 1.92 -9.64
CA VAL A 46 12.00 0.76 -9.43
C VAL A 46 12.83 0.88 -8.14
N PRO A 47 13.43 2.01 -7.78
CA PRO A 47 14.12 2.15 -6.50
C PRO A 47 13.26 1.80 -5.26
N ALA A 48 11.97 2.15 -5.29
CA ALA A 48 11.04 1.83 -4.20
C ALA A 48 10.62 0.34 -4.18
N LEU A 49 10.77 -0.38 -5.29
CA LEU A 49 10.46 -1.81 -5.41
C LEU A 49 11.67 -2.71 -5.23
N ARG A 50 12.89 -2.16 -5.34
CA ARG A 50 14.14 -2.90 -5.39
C ARG A 50 14.31 -3.82 -4.19
N ASP A 51 14.64 -5.08 -4.49
CA ASP A 51 14.91 -6.15 -3.52
C ASP A 51 13.75 -6.42 -2.54
N ARG A 52 12.53 -6.00 -2.89
CA ARG A 52 11.36 -6.23 -2.05
C ARG A 52 10.44 -7.27 -2.67
N PRO A 53 10.04 -8.30 -1.92
CA PRO A 53 8.98 -9.21 -2.33
C PRO A 53 7.75 -8.43 -2.76
N LEU A 54 7.37 -8.61 -4.02
CA LEU A 54 6.36 -7.78 -4.65
C LEU A 54 5.04 -8.51 -4.80
N SER A 55 3.97 -7.93 -4.25
CA SER A 55 2.60 -8.28 -4.59
C SER A 55 2.08 -7.30 -5.64
N VAL A 56 1.37 -7.79 -6.65
CA VAL A 56 0.77 -6.93 -7.68
C VAL A 56 -0.73 -7.18 -7.79
N VAL A 57 -1.52 -6.14 -8.06
CA VAL A 57 -2.92 -6.31 -8.45
C VAL A 57 -2.99 -6.36 -9.97
N ARG A 58 -3.49 -7.47 -10.48
CA ARG A 58 -3.62 -7.74 -11.92
C ARG A 58 -5.06 -7.70 -12.37
N VAL A 59 -5.25 -7.31 -13.62
CA VAL A 59 -6.53 -7.37 -14.30
C VAL A 59 -6.46 -8.35 -15.47
N ARG A 60 -7.53 -9.10 -15.69
CA ARG A 60 -7.71 -9.98 -16.84
C ARG A 60 -9.06 -9.70 -17.49
N PRO A 61 -9.15 -9.69 -18.83
CA PRO A 61 -10.43 -9.54 -19.50
C PRO A 61 -11.46 -10.56 -18.99
N GLY A 62 -12.65 -10.10 -18.65
CA GLY A 62 -13.76 -10.97 -18.18
C GLY A 62 -13.57 -11.60 -16.81
N GLN A 63 -12.58 -11.20 -16.03
CA GLN A 63 -12.34 -11.72 -14.68
C GLN A 63 -12.21 -10.58 -13.66
N PRO A 64 -12.63 -10.81 -12.40
CA PRO A 64 -12.35 -9.85 -11.33
C PRO A 64 -10.85 -9.62 -11.15
N PRO A 65 -10.45 -8.42 -10.74
CA PRO A 65 -9.08 -8.13 -10.34
C PRO A 65 -8.63 -9.03 -9.19
N PHE A 66 -7.36 -9.41 -9.18
CA PHE A 66 -6.81 -10.25 -8.12
C PHE A 66 -5.41 -9.82 -7.71
N MET A 67 -5.11 -9.99 -6.42
CA MET A 67 -3.76 -9.78 -5.89
C MET A 67 -2.93 -11.05 -6.11
N GLN A 68 -1.86 -10.91 -6.89
CA GLN A 68 -0.88 -11.95 -7.13
C GLN A 68 0.33 -11.74 -6.22
N LYS A 69 0.62 -12.72 -5.38
CA LYS A 69 1.82 -12.79 -4.53
C LYS A 69 2.86 -13.72 -5.13
N ASN A 70 2.41 -14.90 -5.53
CA ASN A 70 3.31 -15.91 -6.11
C ASN A 70 3.59 -15.61 -7.58
N LEU A 71 4.87 -15.58 -7.95
CA LEU A 71 5.27 -15.42 -9.35
C LEU A 71 4.78 -16.66 -10.14
N PRO A 72 4.17 -16.49 -11.32
CA PRO A 72 3.66 -17.63 -12.09
C PRO A 72 4.81 -18.43 -12.70
N GLY A 73 4.62 -19.75 -12.85
CA GLY A 73 5.63 -20.64 -13.40
C GLY A 73 6.03 -20.39 -14.87
N TYR A 74 5.29 -19.51 -15.57
CA TYR A 74 5.66 -19.05 -16.92
C TYR A 74 6.48 -17.76 -16.92
N ALA A 75 6.81 -17.24 -15.73
CA ALA A 75 7.66 -16.04 -15.64
C ALA A 75 9.07 -16.36 -16.16
N PRO A 76 9.70 -15.39 -16.83
CA PRO A 76 11.06 -15.59 -17.32
C PRO A 76 12.07 -15.81 -16.18
N ASP A 77 13.04 -16.67 -16.41
CA ASP A 77 14.08 -17.04 -15.43
C ASP A 77 15.00 -15.86 -15.04
N TRP A 78 15.03 -14.81 -15.85
CA TRP A 78 15.81 -13.61 -15.53
C TRP A 78 15.16 -12.68 -14.49
N ILE A 79 13.92 -12.95 -14.08
CA ILE A 79 13.29 -12.21 -12.97
C ILE A 79 13.86 -12.76 -11.66
N ALA A 80 14.55 -11.91 -10.91
CA ALA A 80 15.00 -12.25 -9.58
C ALA A 80 13.83 -12.58 -8.66
N THR A 81 14.01 -13.57 -7.76
CA THR A 81 12.94 -14.05 -6.88
C THR A 81 13.39 -14.13 -5.43
N ALA A 82 12.41 -14.13 -4.53
CA ALA A 82 12.62 -14.43 -3.12
C ALA A 82 11.54 -15.39 -2.61
N GLU A 83 11.95 -16.37 -1.84
CA GLU A 83 11.05 -17.33 -1.22
C GLU A 83 10.66 -16.89 0.19
N VAL A 84 9.37 -16.89 0.48
CA VAL A 84 8.80 -16.50 1.76
C VAL A 84 7.82 -17.55 2.23
N TRP A 85 7.98 -18.02 3.47
CA TRP A 85 6.99 -18.86 4.10
C TRP A 85 5.72 -18.07 4.43
N ALA A 86 4.59 -18.54 3.94
CA ALA A 86 3.30 -17.93 4.19
C ALA A 86 2.52 -18.74 5.25
N ASP A 87 2.55 -18.30 6.50
CA ASP A 87 1.95 -19.00 7.65
C ASP A 87 0.45 -19.29 7.43
N ARG A 88 -0.29 -18.33 6.87
CA ARG A 88 -1.74 -18.48 6.65
C ARG A 88 -2.08 -19.60 5.66
N SER A 89 -1.28 -19.79 4.63
CA SER A 89 -1.49 -20.81 3.59
C SER A 89 -0.59 -22.04 3.78
N ARG A 90 0.32 -22.00 4.77
CA ARG A 90 1.29 -23.06 5.13
C ARG A 90 2.07 -23.58 3.91
N ARG A 91 2.61 -22.66 3.13
CA ARG A 91 3.40 -22.96 1.93
C ARG A 91 4.45 -21.89 1.66
N MET A 92 5.50 -22.29 0.95
CA MET A 92 6.43 -21.34 0.35
C MET A 92 5.74 -20.57 -0.79
N LEU A 93 5.98 -19.26 -0.83
CA LEU A 93 5.60 -18.39 -1.95
C LEU A 93 6.86 -17.84 -2.58
N THR A 94 6.94 -17.94 -3.90
CA THR A 94 8.01 -17.35 -4.69
C THR A 94 7.56 -15.98 -5.18
N TYR A 95 8.07 -14.93 -4.57
CA TYR A 95 7.80 -13.54 -4.99
C TYR A 95 8.78 -13.11 -6.07
N GLY A 96 8.29 -12.36 -7.07
CA GLY A 96 9.19 -11.64 -7.98
C GLY A 96 9.76 -10.40 -7.31
N LEU A 97 11.02 -10.08 -7.63
CA LEU A 97 11.71 -8.84 -7.25
C LEU A 97 11.77 -7.94 -8.49
N CYS A 98 11.24 -6.73 -8.39
CA CYS A 98 11.23 -5.77 -9.49
C CYS A 98 12.43 -4.82 -9.38
N ASN A 99 13.60 -5.28 -9.82
CA ASN A 99 14.88 -4.60 -9.62
C ASN A 99 15.32 -3.72 -10.79
N ASP A 100 14.61 -3.80 -11.91
CA ASP A 100 14.98 -3.10 -13.13
C ASP A 100 13.76 -2.79 -14.03
N ARG A 101 13.99 -1.96 -15.05
CA ARG A 101 13.00 -1.55 -16.05
C ARG A 101 12.43 -2.75 -16.81
N ARG A 102 13.24 -3.74 -17.13
CA ARG A 102 12.82 -4.95 -17.87
C ARG A 102 11.75 -5.72 -17.08
N THR A 103 12.00 -5.95 -15.82
CA THR A 103 11.07 -6.63 -14.89
C THR A 103 9.77 -5.84 -14.71
N LEU A 104 9.87 -4.50 -14.55
CA LEU A 104 8.71 -3.63 -14.45
C LEU A 104 7.83 -3.72 -15.71
N LEU A 105 8.43 -3.66 -16.90
CA LEU A 105 7.72 -3.78 -18.18
C LEU A 105 7.11 -5.17 -18.39
N TRP A 106 7.77 -6.22 -17.89
CA TRP A 106 7.17 -7.55 -17.90
C TRP A 106 5.89 -7.58 -17.04
N PHE A 107 5.93 -7.05 -15.83
CA PHE A 107 4.72 -6.94 -15.00
C PHE A 107 3.63 -6.09 -15.67
N ALA A 108 3.98 -4.97 -16.27
CA ALA A 108 3.06 -4.15 -17.06
C ALA A 108 2.40 -4.95 -18.20
N ASN A 109 3.21 -5.70 -18.96
CA ASN A 109 2.73 -6.58 -20.02
C ASN A 109 1.79 -7.69 -19.50
N GLN A 110 1.96 -8.13 -18.24
CA GLN A 110 1.06 -9.03 -17.55
C GLN A 110 -0.18 -8.33 -16.97
N ARG A 111 -0.41 -7.04 -17.29
CA ARG A 111 -1.53 -6.19 -16.82
C ARG A 111 -1.53 -6.02 -15.29
N SER A 112 -0.35 -5.92 -14.69
CA SER A 112 -0.18 -5.53 -13.29
C SER A 112 -0.39 -4.03 -13.17
N VAL A 113 -1.45 -3.61 -12.47
CA VAL A 113 -1.83 -2.20 -12.30
C VAL A 113 -1.24 -1.65 -11.02
N GLU A 114 -1.38 -2.36 -9.90
CA GLU A 114 -0.88 -1.90 -8.61
C GLU A 114 0.35 -2.69 -8.16
N PHE A 115 1.32 -2.00 -7.59
CA PHE A 115 2.59 -2.55 -7.10
C PHE A 115 2.68 -2.35 -5.58
N HIS A 116 2.72 -3.45 -4.83
CA HIS A 116 2.69 -3.48 -3.37
C HIS A 116 3.91 -4.23 -2.82
N PRO A 117 5.06 -3.57 -2.65
CA PRO A 117 6.23 -4.17 -2.03
C PRO A 117 6.02 -4.41 -0.54
N THR A 118 6.81 -5.32 0.03
CA THR A 118 6.98 -5.46 1.48
C THR A 118 7.78 -4.29 2.05
N LEU A 119 7.70 -4.10 3.37
CA LEU A 119 8.52 -3.11 4.09
C LEU A 119 9.92 -3.62 4.40
N THR A 120 10.17 -4.89 4.17
CA THR A 120 11.49 -5.56 4.29
C THR A 120 12.07 -5.83 2.92
N THR A 121 13.37 -6.06 2.85
CA THR A 121 14.07 -6.51 1.65
C THR A 121 14.30 -8.02 1.69
N ALA A 122 14.53 -8.62 0.54
CA ALA A 122 14.94 -10.02 0.43
C ALA A 122 16.30 -10.21 1.12
N GLY A 123 16.37 -11.17 2.04
CA GLY A 123 17.53 -11.40 2.89
C GLY A 123 17.47 -10.75 4.27
N GLU A 124 16.71 -9.66 4.45
CA GLU A 124 16.56 -8.95 5.73
C GLU A 124 15.11 -8.94 6.20
N TRP A 125 14.55 -10.12 6.44
CA TRP A 125 13.12 -10.28 6.78
C TRP A 125 12.75 -9.77 8.17
N ALA A 126 13.68 -9.71 9.09
CA ALA A 126 13.42 -9.34 10.48
C ALA A 126 13.26 -7.82 10.67
N TYR A 127 13.87 -7.03 9.82
CA TYR A 127 14.02 -5.59 10.02
C TYR A 127 13.34 -4.77 8.92
N PRO A 128 12.20 -4.15 9.23
CA PRO A 128 11.55 -3.23 8.30
C PRO A 128 12.43 -1.99 8.03
N THR A 129 12.50 -1.57 6.79
CA THR A 129 13.22 -0.37 6.37
C THR A 129 12.42 0.92 6.55
N HIS A 130 11.12 0.79 6.83
CA HIS A 130 10.20 1.91 7.02
C HIS A 130 9.13 1.57 8.07
N LEU A 131 8.77 2.59 8.85
CA LEU A 131 7.51 2.65 9.56
C LEU A 131 6.50 3.36 8.67
N ILE A 132 5.25 2.89 8.65
CA ILE A 132 4.19 3.47 7.81
C ILE A 132 2.91 3.65 8.61
N LEU A 133 2.28 4.81 8.44
CA LEU A 133 0.90 5.07 8.82
C LEU A 133 0.06 5.21 7.54
N ASP A 134 -1.00 4.42 7.45
CA ASP A 134 -2.00 4.47 6.39
C ASP A 134 -3.22 5.23 6.94
N LEU A 135 -3.58 6.33 6.28
CA LEU A 135 -4.60 7.28 6.74
C LEU A 135 -5.84 7.14 5.87
N ASP A 136 -6.85 6.46 6.39
CA ASP A 136 -8.08 6.13 5.68
C ASP A 136 -9.24 7.04 6.09
N PRO A 137 -9.66 8.01 5.26
CA PRO A 137 -10.87 8.78 5.47
C PRO A 137 -12.12 7.90 5.43
N PRO A 138 -13.22 8.29 6.09
CA PRO A 138 -14.48 7.56 6.04
C PRO A 138 -15.03 7.46 4.61
N PRO A 139 -15.99 6.57 4.34
CA PRO A 139 -16.73 6.54 3.07
C PRO A 139 -17.33 7.93 2.77
N GLY A 140 -17.08 8.44 1.55
CA GLY A 140 -17.49 9.81 1.17
C GLY A 140 -16.63 10.94 1.74
N GLY A 141 -15.66 10.65 2.61
CA GLY A 141 -14.75 11.66 3.17
C GLY A 141 -13.80 12.25 2.12
N ALA A 142 -13.48 13.52 2.29
CA ALA A 142 -12.55 14.23 1.43
C ALA A 142 -11.09 13.91 1.77
N PHE A 143 -10.21 13.97 0.78
CA PHE A 143 -8.76 13.84 0.98
C PHE A 143 -8.21 14.82 2.01
N ARG A 144 -8.82 16.02 2.10
CA ARG A 144 -8.40 17.06 3.06
C ARG A 144 -8.35 16.55 4.51
N SER A 145 -9.29 15.72 4.93
CA SER A 145 -9.25 15.15 6.29
C SER A 145 -8.06 14.21 6.49
N ALA A 146 -7.70 13.40 5.50
CA ALA A 146 -6.48 12.59 5.53
C ALA A 146 -5.22 13.46 5.55
N ALA A 147 -5.21 14.57 4.79
CA ALA A 147 -4.11 15.54 4.78
C ALA A 147 -3.92 16.17 6.16
N GLN A 148 -5.00 16.64 6.80
CA GLN A 148 -4.96 17.19 8.16
C GLN A 148 -4.49 16.17 9.18
N THR A 149 -4.97 14.92 9.08
CA THR A 149 -4.48 13.82 9.94
C THR A 149 -2.99 13.54 9.73
N ALA A 150 -2.51 13.61 8.48
CA ALA A 150 -1.08 13.46 8.20
C ALA A 150 -0.23 14.57 8.86
N LEU A 151 -0.76 15.79 8.96
CA LEU A 151 -0.08 16.89 9.67
C LEU A 151 -0.03 16.63 11.19
N LEU A 152 -1.05 16.03 11.80
CA LEU A 152 -0.97 15.58 13.18
C LEU A 152 0.13 14.51 13.38
N VAL A 153 0.23 13.57 12.44
CA VAL A 153 1.32 12.58 12.45
C VAL A 153 2.69 13.27 12.32
N ARG A 154 2.83 14.26 11.43
CA ARG A 154 4.06 15.05 11.28
C ARG A 154 4.43 15.75 12.60
N GLU A 155 3.48 16.35 13.29
CA GLU A 155 3.68 17.00 14.58
C GLU A 155 4.22 16.01 15.63
N VAL A 156 3.60 14.83 15.74
CA VAL A 156 4.07 13.78 16.65
C VAL A 156 5.49 13.35 16.30
N LEU A 157 5.79 13.10 15.02
CA LEU A 157 7.14 12.72 14.57
C LEU A 157 8.16 13.80 14.96
N THR A 158 7.86 15.07 14.69
CA THR A 158 8.73 16.20 15.01
C THR A 158 8.99 16.29 16.51
N SER A 159 7.97 16.07 17.36
CA SER A 159 8.10 16.08 18.82
C SER A 159 9.02 14.97 19.35
N CYS A 160 9.25 13.91 18.56
CA CYS A 160 10.15 12.81 18.88
C CYS A 160 11.49 12.91 18.12
N GLY A 161 11.80 14.06 17.51
CA GLY A 161 13.00 14.24 16.70
C GLY A 161 13.05 13.40 15.43
N MET A 162 11.89 12.91 14.96
CA MET A 162 11.75 12.09 13.76
C MET A 162 11.13 12.87 12.61
N ALA A 163 11.36 12.41 11.40
CA ALA A 163 10.81 12.99 10.18
C ALA A 163 10.28 11.90 9.24
N GLY A 164 9.35 12.26 8.39
CA GLY A 164 8.79 11.35 7.38
C GLY A 164 8.45 12.06 6.09
N ALA A 165 8.21 11.28 5.05
CA ALA A 165 7.66 11.72 3.77
C ALA A 165 6.20 11.30 3.63
N VAL A 166 5.43 12.08 2.88
CA VAL A 166 4.00 11.85 2.66
C VAL A 166 3.70 11.68 1.18
N LYS A 167 2.72 10.80 0.88
CA LYS A 167 2.18 10.63 -0.46
C LYS A 167 0.68 10.39 -0.42
N THR A 168 -0.01 10.62 -1.54
CA THR A 168 -1.39 10.15 -1.69
C THR A 168 -1.40 8.62 -1.70
N SER A 169 -2.49 8.01 -1.27
CA SER A 169 -2.68 6.56 -1.46
C SER A 169 -3.03 6.21 -2.92
N GLY A 170 -3.20 7.21 -3.79
CA GLY A 170 -3.79 7.06 -5.13
C GLY A 170 -5.29 6.73 -5.08
N ALA A 171 -5.91 6.93 -3.93
CA ALA A 171 -7.34 6.84 -3.69
C ALA A 171 -7.77 8.10 -2.91
N LYS A 172 -8.42 7.94 -1.77
CA LYS A 172 -8.90 9.05 -0.93
C LYS A 172 -8.04 9.32 0.32
N GLY A 173 -7.06 8.46 0.61
CA GLY A 173 -6.21 8.52 1.80
C GLY A 173 -4.80 9.00 1.50
N ALA A 174 -3.99 9.05 2.54
CA ALA A 174 -2.57 9.39 2.49
C ALA A 174 -1.73 8.34 3.26
N HIS A 175 -0.47 8.22 2.89
CA HIS A 175 0.50 7.39 3.62
C HIS A 175 1.66 8.26 4.10
N VAL A 176 2.03 8.11 5.36
CA VAL A 176 3.24 8.71 5.93
C VAL A 176 4.28 7.61 6.11
N PHE A 177 5.44 7.80 5.51
CA PHE A 177 6.58 6.88 5.56
C PHE A 177 7.69 7.50 6.40
N VAL A 178 8.22 6.72 7.34
CA VAL A 178 9.41 7.09 8.13
C VAL A 178 10.50 6.08 7.84
N PRO A 179 11.62 6.48 7.20
CA PRO A 179 12.71 5.57 6.90
C PRO A 179 13.48 5.19 8.16
N LEU A 180 13.83 3.91 8.29
CA LEU A 180 14.49 3.34 9.47
C LEU A 180 15.88 2.82 9.13
N THR A 181 16.77 2.83 10.12
CA THR A 181 18.15 2.30 10.01
C THR A 181 18.20 0.77 9.90
N GLY A 182 17.10 0.05 10.11
CA GLY A 182 17.04 -1.40 10.01
C GLY A 182 17.58 -2.13 11.24
N ASP A 183 17.57 -1.48 12.40
CA ASP A 183 18.01 -2.03 13.69
C ASP A 183 16.84 -2.35 14.65
N ALA A 184 15.60 -2.07 14.24
CA ALA A 184 14.38 -2.40 14.97
C ALA A 184 13.61 -3.51 14.27
N ASP A 185 13.12 -4.48 15.01
CA ASP A 185 12.33 -5.58 14.46
C ASP A 185 10.86 -5.19 14.19
N HIS A 186 10.10 -6.11 13.60
CA HIS A 186 8.67 -5.90 13.30
C HIS A 186 7.83 -5.56 14.53
N ALA A 187 8.14 -6.11 15.72
CA ALA A 187 7.36 -5.89 16.92
C ALA A 187 7.57 -4.47 17.44
N ASP A 188 8.81 -4.00 17.44
CA ASP A 188 9.18 -2.65 17.85
C ASP A 188 8.67 -1.59 16.87
N VAL A 189 8.82 -1.84 15.56
CA VAL A 189 8.27 -0.94 14.52
C VAL A 189 6.74 -0.84 14.63
N ALA A 190 6.05 -1.97 14.85
CA ALA A 190 4.60 -1.96 15.05
C ALA A 190 4.20 -1.27 16.36
N ALA A 191 4.98 -1.42 17.43
CA ALA A 191 4.77 -0.73 18.70
C ALA A 191 4.91 0.78 18.53
N ALA A 192 6.01 1.26 17.96
CA ALA A 192 6.23 2.68 17.70
C ALA A 192 5.13 3.27 16.80
N THR A 193 4.70 2.53 15.76
CA THR A 193 3.60 2.97 14.88
C THR A 193 2.29 3.16 15.66
N ARG A 194 1.95 2.25 16.58
CA ARG A 194 0.77 2.39 17.45
C ARG A 194 0.89 3.60 18.39
N ALA A 195 2.06 3.84 18.95
CA ALA A 195 2.30 4.99 19.80
C ALA A 195 2.10 6.32 19.05
N ILE A 196 2.66 6.43 17.83
CA ILE A 196 2.49 7.60 16.97
C ILE A 196 1.02 7.81 16.64
N ALA A 197 0.30 6.77 16.21
CA ALA A 197 -1.13 6.84 15.91
C ALA A 197 -1.95 7.30 17.12
N ALA A 198 -1.70 6.73 18.30
CA ALA A 198 -2.39 7.11 19.54
C ALA A 198 -2.06 8.54 19.99
N ARG A 199 -0.84 9.03 19.77
CA ARG A 199 -0.48 10.43 20.03
C ARG A 199 -1.18 11.37 19.06
N ALA A 200 -1.22 11.04 17.76
CA ALA A 200 -1.91 11.84 16.74
C ALA A 200 -3.42 11.91 17.01
N GLU A 201 -4.07 10.80 17.39
CA GLU A 201 -5.48 10.78 17.81
C GLU A 201 -5.74 11.71 19.01
N ARG A 202 -4.81 11.77 19.99
CA ARG A 202 -4.96 12.67 21.15
C ARG A 202 -4.81 14.16 20.80
N LEU A 203 -4.07 14.52 19.76
CA LEU A 203 -3.95 15.89 19.29
C LEU A 203 -5.29 16.40 18.73
N ASP A 204 -6.01 15.58 17.99
CA ASP A 204 -7.35 15.91 17.49
C ASP A 204 -8.25 14.65 17.45
N PRO A 205 -8.90 14.32 18.58
CA PRO A 205 -9.79 13.16 18.67
C PRO A 205 -11.13 13.36 17.94
N ALA A 206 -11.42 14.55 17.42
CA ALA A 206 -12.58 14.79 16.57
C ALA A 206 -12.29 14.45 15.11
N LEU A 207 -11.04 14.57 14.65
CA LEU A 207 -10.62 14.33 13.29
C LEU A 207 -10.15 12.88 13.04
N ALA A 208 -9.38 12.31 13.98
CA ALA A 208 -8.68 11.04 13.78
C ALA A 208 -9.06 10.00 14.83
N THR A 209 -8.91 8.71 14.48
CA THR A 209 -9.15 7.59 15.38
C THR A 209 -8.26 6.39 15.09
N THR A 210 -7.90 5.64 16.12
CA THR A 210 -7.23 4.35 16.04
C THR A 210 -8.20 3.16 16.10
N ALA A 211 -9.53 3.42 16.13
CA ALA A 211 -10.56 2.38 16.21
C ALA A 211 -10.51 1.45 14.98
N PHE A 212 -10.21 0.18 15.20
CA PHE A 212 -10.10 -0.81 14.13
C PHE A 212 -11.47 -1.15 13.52
N ILE A 213 -12.51 -1.19 14.36
CA ILE A 213 -13.88 -1.51 13.95
C ILE A 213 -14.50 -0.29 13.26
N VAL A 214 -15.00 -0.47 12.03
CA VAL A 214 -15.50 0.63 11.18
C VAL A 214 -16.63 1.41 11.85
N GLU A 215 -17.55 0.72 12.52
CA GLU A 215 -18.71 1.30 13.22
C GLU A 215 -18.31 2.17 14.41
N GLN A 216 -17.08 2.04 14.93
CA GLN A 216 -16.56 2.81 16.04
C GLN A 216 -15.75 4.05 15.59
N ARG A 217 -15.59 4.24 14.29
CA ARG A 217 -14.79 5.37 13.73
C ARG A 217 -15.54 6.68 13.71
N ASP A 218 -16.85 6.70 13.86
CA ASP A 218 -17.71 7.89 13.95
C ASP A 218 -17.42 8.95 12.87
N GLY A 219 -17.17 8.51 11.63
CA GLY A 219 -16.87 9.43 10.54
C GLY A 219 -15.47 10.05 10.56
N LYS A 220 -14.57 9.59 11.43
CA LYS A 220 -13.19 10.08 11.57
C LYS A 220 -12.23 9.35 10.62
N VAL A 221 -11.05 9.94 10.42
CA VAL A 221 -9.96 9.31 9.67
C VAL A 221 -9.35 8.19 10.51
N PHE A 222 -9.27 7.00 9.96
CA PHE A 222 -8.62 5.87 10.60
C PHE A 222 -7.09 5.93 10.40
N LEU A 223 -6.38 5.97 11.53
CA LEU A 223 -4.92 5.85 11.60
C LEU A 223 -4.55 4.36 11.64
N ASP A 224 -4.40 3.73 10.46
CA ASP A 224 -4.03 2.31 10.39
C ASP A 224 -2.55 2.12 10.69
N SER A 225 -2.26 1.69 11.92
CA SER A 225 -0.91 1.33 12.40
C SER A 225 -0.56 -0.14 12.17
N THR A 226 -1.41 -0.92 11.48
CA THR A 226 -1.22 -2.38 11.38
C THR A 226 -0.28 -2.80 10.25
N ARG A 227 0.13 -1.88 9.37
CA ARG A 227 0.96 -2.16 8.20
C ARG A 227 2.38 -2.58 8.56
N ALA A 228 2.92 -2.08 9.66
CA ALA A 228 4.28 -2.43 10.11
C ALA A 228 4.47 -3.92 10.46
N GLY A 229 3.39 -4.66 10.71
CA GLY A 229 3.43 -6.09 11.03
C GLY A 229 3.57 -7.03 9.82
N GLY A 230 4.30 -6.68 8.77
CA GLY A 230 4.56 -7.55 7.61
C GLY A 230 3.54 -7.42 6.46
N ALA A 231 2.72 -6.37 6.46
CA ALA A 231 1.84 -6.06 5.34
C ALA A 231 2.60 -5.39 4.18
N THR A 232 2.00 -5.44 2.99
CA THR A 232 2.48 -4.69 1.83
C THR A 232 1.73 -3.37 1.72
N VAL A 233 2.39 -2.34 1.18
CA VAL A 233 1.78 -1.01 0.95
C VAL A 233 2.04 -0.61 -0.50
N VAL A 234 1.06 0.09 -1.12
CA VAL A 234 1.23 0.56 -2.49
C VAL A 234 2.47 1.46 -2.61
N ALA A 235 3.31 1.18 -3.59
CA ALA A 235 4.53 1.94 -3.85
C ALA A 235 4.23 3.38 -4.29
N PRO A 236 5.14 4.34 -4.06
CA PRO A 236 5.10 5.62 -4.78
C PRO A 236 5.11 5.37 -6.29
N TYR A 237 4.42 6.23 -7.02
CA TYR A 237 4.23 6.13 -8.48
C TYR A 237 3.44 4.91 -8.97
N SER A 238 2.97 4.03 -8.10
CA SER A 238 2.08 2.93 -8.50
C SER A 238 0.71 3.46 -8.90
N PRO A 239 0.19 3.08 -10.08
CA PRO A 239 -1.21 3.31 -10.42
C PRO A 239 -2.13 2.56 -9.45
N ARG A 240 -3.39 2.98 -9.39
CA ARG A 240 -4.45 2.30 -8.64
C ARG A 240 -5.54 1.83 -9.58
N LEU A 241 -6.11 0.69 -9.24
CA LEU A 241 -7.22 0.07 -9.97
C LEU A 241 -8.53 0.80 -9.67
N ARG A 242 -8.64 2.01 -10.21
CA ARG A 242 -9.81 2.89 -10.10
C ARG A 242 -10.03 3.62 -11.42
N PRO A 243 -11.24 4.13 -11.69
CA PRO A 243 -11.48 4.97 -12.86
C PRO A 243 -10.45 6.09 -12.98
N GLY A 244 -9.94 6.31 -14.19
CA GLY A 244 -8.90 7.31 -14.44
C GLY A 244 -7.48 6.92 -14.02
N LEU A 245 -7.28 5.72 -13.44
CA LEU A 245 -5.96 5.21 -13.02
C LEU A 245 -5.16 6.24 -12.21
N PRO A 246 -5.69 6.72 -11.06
CA PRO A 246 -4.93 7.63 -10.22
C PRO A 246 -3.67 6.94 -9.70
N VAL A 247 -2.67 7.75 -9.38
CA VAL A 247 -1.34 7.33 -8.97
C VAL A 247 -1.12 7.65 -7.50
N SER A 248 -0.46 6.76 -6.78
CA SER A 248 0.05 7.03 -5.44
C SER A 248 1.25 7.98 -5.53
N PHE A 249 0.98 9.29 -5.38
CA PHE A 249 1.91 10.36 -5.73
C PHE A 249 2.53 11.03 -4.49
N PRO A 250 3.88 11.19 -4.46
CA PRO A 250 4.57 11.90 -3.39
C PRO A 250 4.24 13.39 -3.39
N LEU A 251 4.12 13.97 -2.19
CA LEU A 251 3.77 15.36 -1.99
C LEU A 251 4.71 16.01 -0.98
N ALA A 252 5.10 17.25 -1.26
CA ALA A 252 5.66 18.11 -0.22
C ALA A 252 4.60 18.41 0.84
N TRP A 253 4.98 18.46 2.11
CA TRP A 253 4.07 18.68 3.22
C TRP A 253 3.25 19.97 3.07
N GLU A 254 3.85 21.01 2.50
CA GLU A 254 3.25 22.32 2.27
C GLU A 254 2.16 22.31 1.19
N ARG A 255 2.17 21.30 0.32
CA ARG A 255 1.18 21.14 -0.76
C ARG A 255 0.07 20.16 -0.42
N LEU A 256 0.18 19.48 0.72
CA LEU A 256 -0.67 18.33 1.04
C LEU A 256 -2.16 18.70 1.16
N GLU A 257 -2.50 19.79 1.86
CA GLU A 257 -3.91 20.18 2.07
C GLU A 257 -4.60 20.70 0.80
N ALA A 258 -3.81 21.25 -0.15
CA ALA A 258 -4.31 21.72 -1.43
C ALA A 258 -4.35 20.63 -2.50
N ALA A 259 -3.84 19.44 -2.22
CA ALA A 259 -3.73 18.38 -3.22
C ALA A 259 -5.10 17.75 -3.53
N VAL A 260 -5.31 17.48 -4.80
CA VAL A 260 -6.47 16.75 -5.31
C VAL A 260 -5.97 15.43 -5.90
N PRO A 261 -6.17 14.29 -5.22
CA PRO A 261 -5.58 13.00 -5.65
C PRO A 261 -5.95 12.57 -7.07
N THR A 262 -7.11 13.00 -7.58
CA THR A 262 -7.56 12.68 -8.94
C THR A 262 -6.80 13.44 -10.03
N ASP A 263 -6.01 14.46 -9.69
CA ASP A 263 -5.16 15.18 -10.63
C ASP A 263 -3.88 14.38 -10.96
N TYR A 264 -3.52 13.42 -10.11
CA TYR A 264 -2.35 12.55 -10.27
C TYR A 264 -2.76 11.23 -10.91
N THR A 265 -2.78 11.16 -12.23
CA THR A 265 -3.14 9.98 -13.01
C THR A 265 -1.96 9.49 -13.84
N ILE A 266 -2.07 8.30 -14.44
CA ILE A 266 -1.05 7.82 -15.38
C ILE A 266 -0.86 8.75 -16.58
N GLY A 267 -1.87 9.55 -16.93
CA GLY A 267 -1.80 10.52 -18.04
C GLY A 267 -1.14 11.85 -17.64
N THR A 268 -1.25 12.26 -16.38
CA THR A 268 -0.78 13.59 -15.94
C THR A 268 0.59 13.53 -15.23
N VAL A 269 0.86 12.47 -14.48
CA VAL A 269 2.09 12.34 -13.65
C VAL A 269 3.38 12.46 -14.48
N PRO A 270 3.54 11.87 -15.68
CA PRO A 270 4.79 12.04 -16.43
C PRO A 270 5.16 13.48 -16.70
N SER A 271 4.19 14.34 -16.98
CA SER A 271 4.44 15.78 -17.21
C SER A 271 4.67 16.60 -15.92
N LEU A 272 4.28 16.08 -14.76
CA LEU A 272 4.47 16.72 -13.46
C LEU A 272 5.83 16.47 -12.83
N LEU A 273 6.51 15.38 -13.24
CA LEU A 273 7.73 14.91 -12.56
C LEU A 273 8.99 15.69 -12.93
N GLY A 274 9.08 16.28 -14.11
CA GLY A 274 10.34 16.85 -14.58
C GLY A 274 11.49 15.83 -14.56
N ASP A 275 12.72 16.29 -14.32
CA ASP A 275 13.92 15.43 -14.33
C ASP A 275 14.23 14.77 -12.97
N GLY A 276 13.59 15.22 -11.88
CA GLY A 276 13.86 14.72 -10.53
C GLY A 276 12.98 13.56 -10.09
N ASP A 277 13.34 12.98 -8.94
CA ASP A 277 12.50 12.05 -8.20
C ASP A 277 12.00 12.74 -6.92
N PRO A 278 10.74 13.24 -6.91
CA PRO A 278 10.15 13.88 -5.73
C PRO A 278 10.14 12.97 -4.51
N TRP A 279 9.95 11.65 -4.67
CA TRP A 279 9.93 10.72 -3.54
C TRP A 279 11.30 10.63 -2.87
N ALA A 280 12.36 10.47 -3.66
CA ALA A 280 13.73 10.44 -3.13
C ALA A 280 14.11 11.77 -2.50
N ALA A 281 13.72 12.89 -3.10
CA ALA A 281 14.03 14.23 -2.59
C ALA A 281 13.31 14.58 -1.28
N LEU A 282 12.10 14.06 -1.07
CA LEU A 282 11.27 14.32 0.12
C LEU A 282 11.55 13.34 1.26
N MET A 283 12.17 12.19 0.97
CA MET A 283 12.47 11.17 1.97
C MET A 283 13.62 11.62 2.86
N PRO A 284 13.43 11.74 4.19
CA PRO A 284 14.53 12.04 5.10
C PRO A 284 15.53 10.87 5.15
N PRO A 285 16.73 11.10 5.69
CA PRO A 285 17.68 10.02 5.95
C PRO A 285 17.08 8.95 6.88
N PRO A 286 17.53 7.68 6.80
CA PRO A 286 17.14 6.64 7.74
C PRO A 286 17.42 7.03 9.20
N GLN A 287 16.46 6.72 10.08
CA GLN A 287 16.45 7.14 11.49
C GLN A 287 16.29 5.93 12.41
N ARG A 288 16.81 6.05 13.62
CA ARG A 288 16.50 5.11 14.70
C ARG A 288 15.12 5.41 15.27
N LEU A 289 14.41 4.37 15.70
CA LEU A 289 13.18 4.57 16.46
C LEU A 289 13.47 5.21 17.80
N ASP A 290 12.62 6.15 18.19
CA ASP A 290 12.59 6.68 19.56
C ASP A 290 12.19 5.56 20.53
N SER A 291 13.01 5.30 21.55
CA SER A 291 12.77 4.23 22.52
C SER A 291 11.51 4.44 23.34
N GLY A 292 11.15 5.70 23.61
CA GLY A 292 9.93 6.04 24.34
C GLY A 292 8.68 5.74 23.52
N LEU A 293 8.73 5.87 22.18
CA LEU A 293 7.65 5.42 21.30
C LEU A 293 7.50 3.90 21.32
N VAL A 294 8.61 3.17 21.28
CA VAL A 294 8.61 1.70 21.33
C VAL A 294 8.00 1.22 22.65
N GLU A 295 8.50 1.70 23.78
CA GLU A 295 8.02 1.34 25.12
C GLU A 295 6.52 1.67 25.27
N GLN A 296 6.11 2.88 24.94
CA GLN A 296 4.70 3.28 24.97
C GLN A 296 3.84 2.38 24.10
N GLY A 297 4.30 2.06 22.89
CA GLY A 297 3.56 1.26 21.92
C GLY A 297 3.40 -0.19 22.32
N HIS A 298 4.35 -0.78 23.03
CA HIS A 298 4.19 -2.12 23.62
C HIS A 298 3.10 -2.14 24.70
N GLY A 299 2.87 -1.04 25.41
CA GLY A 299 1.76 -0.88 26.36
C GLY A 299 0.38 -0.69 25.71
N ILE A 300 0.31 -0.40 24.40
CA ILE A 300 -0.96 -0.20 23.67
C ILE A 300 -1.46 -1.54 23.12
N PRO A 301 -2.71 -1.97 23.47
CA PRO A 301 -3.29 -3.20 22.95
C PRO A 301 -3.38 -3.19 21.41
N ILE A 302 -3.12 -4.34 20.78
CA ILE A 302 -3.24 -4.48 19.33
C ILE A 302 -4.73 -4.48 18.95
N ALA A 303 -5.22 -3.38 18.40
CA ALA A 303 -6.64 -3.15 18.11
C ALA A 303 -7.31 -4.26 17.30
N ARG A 304 -6.61 -4.84 16.31
CA ARG A 304 -7.10 -6.00 15.53
C ARG A 304 -7.32 -7.24 16.40
N VAL A 305 -6.44 -7.50 17.36
CA VAL A 305 -6.55 -8.65 18.27
C VAL A 305 -7.71 -8.44 19.23
N VAL A 306 -7.86 -7.23 19.79
CA VAL A 306 -8.99 -6.86 20.64
C VAL A 306 -10.31 -7.04 19.88
N ALA A 307 -10.44 -6.50 18.66
CA ALA A 307 -11.62 -6.65 17.82
C ALA A 307 -11.97 -8.11 17.53
N MET A 308 -10.96 -8.96 17.27
CA MET A 308 -11.16 -10.39 17.05
C MET A 308 -11.70 -11.08 18.31
N HIS A 309 -11.19 -10.77 19.49
CA HIS A 309 -11.68 -11.31 20.76
C HIS A 309 -13.11 -10.87 21.05
N GLU A 310 -13.44 -9.60 20.85
CA GLU A 310 -14.80 -9.07 20.98
C GLU A 310 -15.77 -9.73 20.00
N GLY A 311 -15.37 -9.90 18.74
CA GLY A 311 -16.18 -10.61 17.74
C GLY A 311 -16.49 -12.05 18.14
N LYS A 312 -15.49 -12.78 18.66
CA LYS A 312 -15.70 -14.16 19.19
C LYS A 312 -16.65 -14.16 20.39
N ARG A 313 -16.52 -13.21 21.31
CA ARG A 313 -17.42 -13.09 22.46
C ARG A 313 -18.86 -12.83 22.04
N ARG A 314 -19.11 -11.84 21.15
CA ARG A 314 -20.45 -11.54 20.61
C ARG A 314 -21.06 -12.74 19.88
N ALA A 315 -20.27 -13.46 19.09
CA ALA A 315 -20.73 -14.67 18.42
C ALA A 315 -21.10 -15.78 19.39
N ALA A 316 -20.35 -15.97 20.48
CA ALA A 316 -20.66 -16.92 21.54
C ALA A 316 -21.93 -16.54 22.31
N GLU A 317 -22.12 -15.26 22.62
CA GLU A 317 -23.32 -14.73 23.28
C GLU A 317 -24.56 -14.92 22.40
N ARG A 318 -24.46 -14.65 21.07
CA ARG A 318 -25.55 -14.88 20.12
C ARG A 318 -25.97 -16.35 20.07
N ARG A 319 -25.00 -17.29 19.96
CA ARG A 319 -25.27 -18.74 19.98
C ARG A 319 -25.95 -19.17 21.27
N ARG A 320 -25.55 -18.62 22.43
CA ARG A 320 -26.18 -18.92 23.73
C ARG A 320 -27.60 -18.39 23.81
N ARG A 321 -27.89 -17.25 23.18
CA ARG A 321 -29.24 -16.68 23.12
C ARG A 321 -30.14 -17.51 22.21
N GLU A 322 -29.68 -17.87 21.01
CA GLU A 322 -30.35 -18.75 20.06
C GLU A 322 -30.69 -20.15 20.67
N ALA A 323 -29.75 -20.69 21.48
CA ALA A 323 -29.96 -21.95 22.19
C ALA A 323 -30.93 -21.87 23.40
N ARG A 324 -31.26 -20.63 23.86
CA ARG A 324 -32.20 -20.40 24.99
C ARG A 324 -33.62 -20.03 24.55
N GLU A 325 -33.85 -19.68 23.29
CA GLU A 325 -35.17 -19.47 22.73
C GLU A 325 -35.78 -20.86 22.49
N PRO A 326 -36.83 -21.30 23.23
CA PRO A 326 -37.46 -22.58 22.97
C PRO A 326 -38.17 -22.51 21.62
N ASP A 327 -38.08 -23.60 20.87
CA ASP A 327 -38.85 -23.85 19.65
C ASP A 327 -40.33 -23.50 19.90
N GLY A 328 -40.73 -22.32 19.46
CA GLY A 328 -42.13 -21.91 19.43
C GLY A 328 -42.84 -22.69 18.32
N GLY A 329 -43.13 -23.95 18.56
CA GLY A 329 -43.97 -24.73 17.69
C GLY A 329 -45.35 -24.08 17.59
N PRO A 330 -45.97 -24.03 16.39
CA PRO A 330 -47.35 -23.55 16.23
C PRO A 330 -48.29 -24.51 16.91
N GLY A 331 -49.06 -24.00 17.92
CA GLY A 331 -50.22 -24.64 18.47
C GLY A 331 -51.41 -24.52 17.52
#